data_5af7082d1a4f14325f853da775c859a2
#
_entry.id   5af7082d1a4f14325f853da775c859a2
#
_cell.length_a   1.000
_cell.length_b   1.000
_cell.length_c   1.000
_cell.angle_alpha   90.00
_cell.angle_beta   90.00
_cell.angle_gamma   90.00
#
_symmetry.space_group_name_H-M   'P 1'
#
loop_
_entity.id
_entity.type
_entity.pdbx_description
1 polymer ?
#
loop_
_entity_poly.entity_id
_entity_poly.type
_entity_poly.pdbx_seq_one_letter_code
_entity_poly.pdbx_strand_id
1 'polypeptide(L)'
;PHFDDGRNAAFQARVRGGSFGMVSPSLRWWQKLGCRTRVAVDAGYMRADGNYPFTLVNGKYVTEEKRNNSGIYSWQGEATFYHTFKDDSELDVKGYYFYSRRGLPGAVTLYNPLSDETLWDENTFVQARYRKHFSPRWSLQAQAKYNHGWNQYKDEGKEYADGYYRENHRQDEYYISATVLYRPLEALTLSLAQDGVINKLRNSLPECPFPTRYTSISAFNARYRQGWLTATASLVHTATSEHAEKGTVPDDFHRFAPSLSVSMQPWQDESLYFRLMYKSTFRLPTFNDLYYYRLGNRNLRPEKADEYNVGITWSKSGLSVFDYISVTLDGYYNDVTDKIVAFPTTYAWKMANYGKVHAAGVDATLAATVPLTEKIRLIMSGGYTWQKAIDLTDSDAKNYKDQLPYTPLHSGNASAIVETPWVNVGYSAVGVGKRYYLSQNIPENEIEGYLEHTMSLSHEFALGGCRLLLQAEIINLTDEQYDVIKYYPMPGRSWRLTGTFKF
;
A
#
# COMPACT_ATOMS: atom_id res chain seq x y z
N PRO A 1 15.30 6.63 8.62
CA PRO A 1 15.82 6.32 9.96
C PRO A 1 16.12 7.61 10.69
N HIS A 2 15.61 7.77 11.92
CA HIS A 2 16.04 8.86 12.79
C HIS A 2 17.43 8.52 13.33
N PHE A 3 18.45 9.22 12.86
CA PHE A 3 19.86 9.06 13.26
C PHE A 3 20.25 9.93 14.47
N ASP A 4 19.29 10.37 15.27
CA ASP A 4 19.48 11.49 16.20
C ASP A 4 19.75 11.10 17.66
N ASP A 5 20.04 9.82 17.93
CA ASP A 5 20.24 9.32 19.30
C ASP A 5 21.63 9.61 19.89
N GLY A 6 22.43 10.47 19.28
CA GLY A 6 23.82 10.71 19.71
C GLY A 6 24.80 9.55 19.45
N ARG A 7 24.32 8.40 18.99
CA ARG A 7 25.14 7.21 18.69
C ARG A 7 25.88 7.34 17.36
N ASN A 8 27.03 6.65 17.26
CA ASN A 8 27.80 6.58 16.01
C ASN A 8 27.37 5.41 15.12
N ALA A 9 26.78 4.38 15.71
CA ALA A 9 26.27 3.21 15.01
C ALA A 9 25.09 2.63 15.78
N ALA A 10 24.21 1.90 15.10
CA ALA A 10 23.22 1.03 15.71
C ALA A 10 23.00 -0.21 14.84
N PHE A 11 22.68 -1.28 15.50
CA PHE A 11 22.44 -2.59 14.91
C PHE A 11 21.17 -3.17 15.48
N GLN A 12 20.32 -3.72 14.62
CA GLN A 12 19.12 -4.43 15.03
C GLN A 12 19.05 -5.75 14.27
N ALA A 13 18.97 -6.85 14.99
CA ALA A 13 18.63 -8.15 14.44
C ALA A 13 17.24 -8.56 14.93
N ARG A 14 16.41 -9.04 14.02
CA ARG A 14 15.08 -9.54 14.35
C ARG A 14 14.89 -10.91 13.72
N VAL A 15 14.38 -11.86 14.49
CA VAL A 15 13.95 -13.17 14.01
C VAL A 15 12.48 -13.34 14.37
N ARG A 16 11.70 -13.74 13.38
CA ARG A 16 10.28 -14.04 13.52
C ARG A 16 10.05 -15.48 13.08
N GLY A 17 9.34 -16.26 13.89
CA GLY A 17 8.88 -17.61 13.56
C GLY A 17 7.39 -17.72 13.84
N GLY A 18 6.69 -18.62 13.14
CA GLY A 18 5.25 -18.74 13.32
C GLY A 18 4.67 -20.00 12.67
N SER A 19 3.35 -20.10 12.76
CA SER A 19 2.57 -21.16 12.12
C SER A 19 2.92 -21.31 10.64
N PHE A 20 2.64 -22.47 10.08
CA PHE A 20 2.76 -22.80 8.66
C PHE A 20 4.19 -22.68 8.11
N GLY A 21 5.19 -23.04 8.93
CA GLY A 21 6.59 -23.05 8.56
C GLY A 21 7.20 -21.65 8.37
N MET A 22 6.59 -20.61 8.93
CA MET A 22 7.08 -19.24 8.76
C MET A 22 8.36 -19.00 9.55
N VAL A 23 9.41 -18.52 8.85
CA VAL A 23 10.65 -17.99 9.43
C VAL A 23 11.04 -16.72 8.67
N SER A 24 11.34 -15.65 9.43
CA SER A 24 11.68 -14.36 8.81
C SER A 24 12.75 -13.61 9.63
N PRO A 25 14.04 -13.90 9.41
CA PRO A 25 15.14 -13.10 9.95
C PRO A 25 15.28 -11.77 9.18
N SER A 26 15.63 -10.72 9.88
CA SER A 26 15.99 -9.44 9.29
C SER A 26 17.07 -8.72 10.10
N LEU A 27 17.84 -7.93 9.40
CA LEU A 27 18.98 -7.18 9.91
C LEU A 27 18.85 -5.74 9.49
N ARG A 28 19.14 -4.83 10.41
CA ARG A 28 19.31 -3.40 10.16
C ARG A 28 20.57 -2.91 10.81
N TRP A 29 21.38 -2.23 10.04
CA TRP A 29 22.60 -1.61 10.54
C TRP A 29 22.74 -0.21 9.96
N TRP A 30 23.19 0.72 10.77
CA TRP A 30 23.61 2.01 10.28
C TRP A 30 24.86 2.51 11.05
N GLN A 31 25.66 3.33 10.39
CA GLN A 31 26.88 3.88 10.95
C GLN A 31 27.18 5.27 10.40
N LYS A 32 27.70 6.15 11.27
CA LYS A 32 28.33 7.40 10.87
C LYS A 32 29.76 7.11 10.42
N LEU A 33 30.12 7.45 9.20
CA LEU A 33 31.47 7.38 8.64
C LEU A 33 32.20 8.73 8.77
N GLY A 34 31.96 9.43 9.86
CA GLY A 34 32.44 10.77 10.13
C GLY A 34 31.28 11.75 10.42
N CYS A 35 31.57 13.04 10.48
CA CYS A 35 30.57 14.06 10.86
C CYS A 35 29.53 14.33 9.75
N ARG A 36 29.80 13.96 8.50
CA ARG A 36 28.97 14.35 7.34
C ARG A 36 28.47 13.18 6.50
N THR A 37 28.94 11.96 6.77
CA THR A 37 28.60 10.78 5.97
C THR A 37 27.98 9.73 6.87
N ARG A 38 26.89 9.10 6.40
CA ARG A 38 26.21 8.01 7.07
C ARG A 38 25.88 6.93 6.06
N VAL A 39 25.91 5.68 6.50
CA VAL A 39 25.46 4.53 5.72
C VAL A 39 24.41 3.76 6.51
N ALA A 40 23.47 3.18 5.81
CA ALA A 40 22.48 2.26 6.39
C ALA A 40 22.33 1.06 5.47
N VAL A 41 22.20 -0.13 6.06
CA VAL A 41 21.94 -1.38 5.36
C VAL A 41 20.81 -2.09 6.07
N ASP A 42 19.80 -2.50 5.29
CA ASP A 42 18.70 -3.35 5.71
C ASP A 42 18.72 -4.63 4.87
N ALA A 43 18.56 -5.78 5.51
CA ALA A 43 18.44 -7.05 4.82
C ALA A 43 17.36 -7.90 5.50
N GLY A 44 16.64 -8.68 4.72
CA GLY A 44 15.58 -9.55 5.21
C GLY A 44 15.42 -10.78 4.35
N TYR A 45 15.04 -11.87 5.00
CA TYR A 45 14.63 -13.11 4.38
C TYR A 45 13.30 -13.54 4.98
N MET A 46 12.46 -14.17 4.18
CA MET A 46 11.22 -14.79 4.65
C MET A 46 11.02 -16.12 3.92
N ARG A 47 10.61 -17.12 4.66
CA ARG A 47 10.08 -18.38 4.15
C ARG A 47 8.82 -18.74 4.93
N ALA A 48 7.83 -19.28 4.22
CA ALA A 48 6.68 -19.93 4.82
C ALA A 48 6.22 -21.06 3.89
N ASP A 49 5.77 -22.17 4.47
CA ASP A 49 5.20 -23.28 3.68
C ASP A 49 3.74 -22.96 3.30
N GLY A 50 3.05 -22.16 4.12
CA GLY A 50 1.70 -21.64 3.82
C GLY A 50 0.60 -22.69 3.79
N ASN A 51 0.86 -23.92 4.21
CA ASN A 51 0.00 -25.09 4.14
C ASN A 51 -1.04 -25.16 5.29
N TYR A 52 -1.75 -24.06 5.50
CA TYR A 52 -2.75 -23.94 6.55
C TYR A 52 -3.99 -24.81 6.29
N PRO A 53 -4.64 -25.34 7.37
CA PRO A 53 -5.92 -26.01 7.26
C PRO A 53 -7.04 -25.01 6.99
N PHE A 54 -8.07 -25.46 6.28
CA PHE A 54 -9.32 -24.73 6.07
C PHE A 54 -10.47 -25.71 5.90
N THR A 55 -11.69 -25.24 6.17
CA THR A 55 -12.92 -26.03 6.01
C THR A 55 -13.48 -25.81 4.61
N LEU A 56 -13.56 -26.88 3.82
CA LEU A 56 -14.20 -26.85 2.51
C LEU A 56 -15.67 -27.27 2.65
N VAL A 57 -16.57 -26.35 2.31
CA VAL A 57 -18.02 -26.61 2.27
C VAL A 57 -18.47 -26.80 0.83
N ASN A 58 -18.98 -27.99 0.53
CA ASN A 58 -19.47 -28.36 -0.79
C ASN A 58 -20.87 -28.95 -0.71
N GLY A 59 -21.89 -28.10 -0.81
CA GLY A 59 -23.27 -28.51 -0.57
C GLY A 59 -23.47 -29.05 0.84
N LYS A 60 -23.71 -30.35 0.97
CA LYS A 60 -23.88 -31.04 2.25
C LYS A 60 -22.56 -31.62 2.81
N TYR A 61 -21.52 -31.64 2.03
CA TYR A 61 -20.23 -32.19 2.42
C TYR A 61 -19.36 -31.11 3.03
N VAL A 62 -18.83 -31.39 4.20
CA VAL A 62 -17.90 -30.53 4.93
C VAL A 62 -16.64 -31.34 5.17
N THR A 63 -15.50 -30.90 4.64
CA THR A 63 -14.21 -31.58 4.79
C THR A 63 -13.15 -30.60 5.28
N GLU A 64 -12.22 -31.12 6.10
CA GLU A 64 -11.02 -30.38 6.49
C GLU A 64 -9.92 -30.65 5.46
N GLU A 65 -9.45 -29.59 4.81
CA GLU A 65 -8.46 -29.64 3.77
C GLU A 65 -7.21 -28.83 4.16
N LYS A 66 -6.11 -29.00 3.44
CA LYS A 66 -4.93 -28.16 3.59
C LYS A 66 -4.65 -27.39 2.32
N ARG A 67 -4.34 -26.11 2.48
CA ARG A 67 -3.91 -25.28 1.37
C ARG A 67 -2.64 -25.85 0.76
N ASN A 68 -2.65 -26.14 -0.52
CA ASN A 68 -1.48 -26.59 -1.26
C ASN A 68 -0.87 -25.45 -2.08
N ASN A 69 0.32 -25.63 -2.60
CA ASN A 69 1.05 -24.69 -3.47
C ASN A 69 1.00 -23.23 -2.98
N SER A 70 1.09 -23.04 -1.66
CA SER A 70 1.02 -21.72 -1.00
C SER A 70 2.35 -21.30 -0.39
N GLY A 71 3.40 -22.06 -0.63
CA GLY A 71 4.75 -21.78 -0.14
C GLY A 71 5.35 -20.51 -0.76
N ILE A 72 6.08 -19.76 0.05
CA ILE A 72 6.79 -18.55 -0.37
C ILE A 72 8.18 -18.51 0.23
N TYR A 73 9.15 -18.03 -0.51
CA TYR A 73 10.37 -17.48 0.04
C TYR A 73 10.76 -16.18 -0.68
N SER A 74 11.34 -15.26 0.06
CA SER A 74 11.78 -13.98 -0.46
C SER A 74 13.02 -13.47 0.26
N TRP A 75 13.79 -12.66 -0.43
CA TRP A 75 14.90 -11.88 0.12
C TRP A 75 14.75 -10.43 -0.31
N GLN A 76 15.22 -9.55 0.56
CA GLN A 76 15.33 -8.14 0.24
C GLN A 76 16.60 -7.57 0.85
N GLY A 77 17.18 -6.61 0.14
CA GLY A 77 18.34 -5.87 0.61
C GLY A 77 18.24 -4.42 0.20
N GLU A 78 18.62 -3.53 1.09
CA GLU A 78 18.66 -2.10 0.85
C GLU A 78 19.96 -1.54 1.42
N ALA A 79 20.66 -0.71 0.66
CA ALA A 79 21.79 0.07 1.14
C ALA A 79 21.57 1.54 0.81
N THR A 80 21.76 2.41 1.80
CA THR A 80 21.59 3.85 1.63
C THR A 80 22.85 4.58 2.12
N PHE A 81 23.35 5.45 1.29
CA PHE A 81 24.45 6.37 1.58
C PHE A 81 23.89 7.77 1.69
N TYR A 82 24.20 8.47 2.80
CA TYR A 82 23.83 9.86 3.06
C TYR A 82 25.08 10.68 3.19
N HIS A 83 25.15 11.81 2.49
CA HIS A 83 26.27 12.75 2.59
C HIS A 83 25.77 14.18 2.65
N THR A 84 26.24 14.92 3.65
CA THR A 84 26.03 16.38 3.75
C THR A 84 27.32 17.07 3.36
N PHE A 85 27.31 17.89 2.32
CA PHE A 85 28.46 18.64 1.85
C PHE A 85 28.80 19.82 2.76
N LYS A 86 29.90 20.49 2.48
CA LYS A 86 30.37 21.66 3.27
C LYS A 86 29.42 22.86 3.20
N ASP A 87 28.63 22.95 2.15
CA ASP A 87 27.63 24.00 1.89
C ASP A 87 26.22 23.58 2.33
N ASP A 88 26.12 22.57 3.22
CA ASP A 88 24.89 21.98 3.75
C ASP A 88 23.94 21.41 2.69
N SER A 89 24.41 21.22 1.44
CA SER A 89 23.68 20.42 0.48
C SER A 89 23.75 18.94 0.83
N GLU A 90 22.72 18.19 0.48
CA GLU A 90 22.54 16.79 0.86
C GLU A 90 22.48 15.91 -0.38
N LEU A 91 23.13 14.77 -0.33
CA LEU A 91 23.04 13.70 -1.33
C LEU A 91 22.69 12.40 -0.63
N ASP A 92 21.59 11.78 -1.07
CA ASP A 92 21.20 10.44 -0.68
C ASP A 92 21.28 9.54 -1.91
N VAL A 93 21.96 8.40 -1.77
CA VAL A 93 22.00 7.36 -2.80
C VAL A 93 21.52 6.06 -2.19
N LYS A 94 20.53 5.42 -2.82
CA LYS A 94 19.92 4.17 -2.35
C LYS A 94 19.99 3.12 -3.43
N GLY A 95 20.43 1.92 -3.07
CA GLY A 95 20.29 0.71 -3.85
C GLY A 95 19.34 -0.26 -3.14
N TYR A 96 18.52 -0.95 -3.91
CA TYR A 96 17.54 -1.92 -3.42
C TYR A 96 17.52 -3.15 -4.33
N TYR A 97 17.36 -4.32 -3.71
CA TYR A 97 17.13 -5.58 -4.37
C TYR A 97 16.03 -6.37 -3.65
N PHE A 98 15.12 -6.94 -4.41
CA PHE A 98 14.07 -7.84 -3.94
C PHE A 98 13.96 -9.03 -4.89
N TYR A 99 13.77 -10.20 -4.30
CA TYR A 99 13.44 -11.42 -5.02
C TYR A 99 12.42 -12.23 -4.24
N SER A 100 11.45 -12.81 -4.92
CA SER A 100 10.55 -13.80 -4.34
C SER A 100 10.21 -14.93 -5.31
N ARG A 101 9.94 -16.10 -4.76
CA ARG A 101 9.26 -17.20 -5.43
C ARG A 101 8.11 -17.63 -4.56
N ARG A 102 6.93 -17.76 -5.17
CA ARG A 102 5.72 -18.22 -4.47
C ARG A 102 4.90 -19.15 -5.35
N GLY A 103 4.32 -20.15 -4.74
CA GLY A 103 3.24 -20.91 -5.32
C GLY A 103 1.97 -20.06 -5.36
N LEU A 104 1.12 -20.30 -6.33
CA LEU A 104 -0.20 -19.69 -6.46
C LEU A 104 -1.24 -20.78 -6.24
N PRO A 105 -1.86 -20.85 -5.06
CA PRO A 105 -2.70 -22.00 -4.69
C PRO A 105 -4.03 -22.09 -5.45
N GLY A 106 -4.37 -21.08 -6.28
CA GLY A 106 -5.63 -21.05 -7.05
C GLY A 106 -6.90 -20.93 -6.19
N ALA A 107 -8.04 -20.88 -6.83
CA ALA A 107 -9.34 -20.92 -6.18
C ALA A 107 -9.67 -22.35 -5.74
N VAL A 108 -10.25 -22.52 -4.54
CA VAL A 108 -10.74 -23.81 -4.07
C VAL A 108 -12.13 -24.06 -4.62
N THR A 109 -12.20 -24.85 -5.68
CA THR A 109 -13.46 -25.28 -6.29
C THR A 109 -13.56 -26.80 -6.28
N LEU A 110 -14.77 -27.32 -6.45
CA LEU A 110 -15.12 -28.76 -6.33
C LEU A 110 -14.23 -29.72 -7.13
N TYR A 111 -13.71 -29.27 -8.26
CA TYR A 111 -13.03 -30.13 -9.23
C TYR A 111 -11.58 -29.75 -9.48
N ASN A 112 -11.07 -28.73 -8.77
CA ASN A 112 -9.68 -28.31 -8.90
C ASN A 112 -9.09 -27.88 -7.55
N PRO A 113 -8.78 -28.83 -6.65
CA PRO A 113 -8.16 -28.54 -5.37
C PRO A 113 -6.63 -28.30 -5.48
N LEU A 114 -6.03 -28.62 -6.63
CA LEU A 114 -4.58 -28.56 -6.83
C LEU A 114 -4.24 -27.50 -7.87
N SER A 115 -3.28 -26.68 -7.57
CA SER A 115 -2.66 -25.72 -8.50
C SER A 115 -1.16 -25.97 -8.53
N ASP A 116 -0.58 -25.99 -9.73
CA ASP A 116 0.85 -26.11 -9.97
C ASP A 116 1.46 -24.80 -10.49
N GLU A 117 0.75 -23.71 -10.25
CA GLU A 117 1.16 -22.37 -10.68
C GLU A 117 2.24 -21.80 -9.76
N THR A 118 3.25 -21.19 -10.34
CA THR A 118 4.35 -20.54 -9.59
C THR A 118 4.64 -19.17 -10.18
N LEU A 119 4.89 -18.21 -9.29
CA LEU A 119 5.26 -16.85 -9.65
C LEU A 119 6.62 -16.50 -9.04
N TRP A 120 7.50 -15.94 -9.87
CA TRP A 120 8.77 -15.33 -9.47
C TRP A 120 8.68 -13.83 -9.70
N ASP A 121 9.20 -13.07 -8.75
CA ASP A 121 9.34 -11.61 -8.87
C ASP A 121 10.76 -11.20 -8.50
N GLU A 122 11.32 -10.30 -9.28
CA GLU A 122 12.57 -9.62 -8.99
C GLU A 122 12.39 -8.11 -9.23
N ASN A 123 12.91 -7.31 -8.32
CA ASN A 123 12.92 -5.88 -8.46
C ASN A 123 14.25 -5.30 -7.95
N THR A 124 14.89 -4.51 -8.78
CA THR A 124 16.15 -3.84 -8.47
C THR A 124 16.03 -2.38 -8.82
N PHE A 125 16.41 -1.48 -7.91
CA PHE A 125 16.54 -0.09 -8.26
C PHE A 125 17.74 0.59 -7.62
N VAL A 126 18.19 1.65 -8.29
CA VAL A 126 19.14 2.63 -7.76
C VAL A 126 18.49 4.00 -7.92
N GLN A 127 18.53 4.79 -6.84
CA GLN A 127 18.06 6.17 -6.87
C GLN A 127 19.06 7.10 -6.20
N ALA A 128 19.13 8.33 -6.69
CA ALA A 128 19.89 9.41 -6.07
C ALA A 128 18.96 10.62 -5.87
N ARG A 129 19.11 11.30 -4.76
CA ARG A 129 18.42 12.55 -4.44
C ARG A 129 19.45 13.57 -3.97
N TYR A 130 19.46 14.71 -4.62
CA TYR A 130 20.27 15.87 -4.23
C TYR A 130 19.34 17.00 -3.78
N ARG A 131 19.67 17.66 -2.66
CA ARG A 131 18.93 18.80 -2.12
C ARG A 131 19.89 19.91 -1.77
N LYS A 132 19.55 21.13 -2.18
CA LYS A 132 20.32 22.33 -1.88
C LYS A 132 19.43 23.51 -1.53
N HIS A 133 19.78 24.19 -0.45
CA HIS A 133 19.24 25.50 -0.09
C HIS A 133 20.21 26.58 -0.54
N PHE A 134 19.87 27.36 -1.56
CA PHE A 134 20.70 28.46 -2.05
C PHE A 134 20.58 29.68 -1.14
N SER A 135 19.40 29.85 -0.54
CA SER A 135 19.07 30.91 0.39
C SER A 135 17.83 30.50 1.20
N PRO A 136 17.42 31.28 2.25
CA PRO A 136 16.14 31.04 2.95
C PRO A 136 14.92 31.05 2.01
N ARG A 137 15.04 31.67 0.82
CA ARG A 137 13.94 31.80 -0.15
C ARG A 137 13.99 30.76 -1.26
N TRP A 138 15.15 30.20 -1.60
CA TRP A 138 15.33 29.33 -2.76
C TRP A 138 15.91 27.98 -2.38
N SER A 139 15.27 26.92 -2.81
CA SER A 139 15.82 25.56 -2.71
C SER A 139 15.55 24.76 -3.98
N LEU A 140 16.44 23.82 -4.25
CA LEU A 140 16.37 22.86 -5.35
C LEU A 140 16.38 21.44 -4.77
N GLN A 141 15.54 20.58 -5.30
CA GLN A 141 15.65 19.14 -5.15
C GLN A 141 15.71 18.51 -6.53
N ALA A 142 16.70 17.65 -6.75
CA ALA A 142 16.81 16.85 -7.97
C ALA A 142 16.84 15.37 -7.59
N GLN A 143 16.23 14.53 -8.43
CA GLN A 143 16.17 13.09 -8.22
C GLN A 143 16.39 12.36 -9.53
N ALA A 144 17.04 11.20 -9.45
CA ALA A 144 17.13 10.25 -10.55
C ALA A 144 16.92 8.84 -10.00
N LYS A 145 16.24 7.98 -10.76
CA LYS A 145 16.00 6.57 -10.41
C LYS A 145 16.05 5.73 -11.67
N TYR A 146 16.71 4.60 -11.57
CA TYR A 146 16.55 3.47 -12.48
C TYR A 146 15.92 2.32 -11.72
N ASN A 147 14.89 1.71 -12.28
CA ASN A 147 14.23 0.53 -11.72
C ASN A 147 14.13 -0.54 -12.79
N HIS A 148 14.53 -1.75 -12.43
CA HIS A 148 14.36 -2.97 -13.21
C HIS A 148 13.46 -3.94 -12.48
N GLY A 149 12.38 -4.34 -13.13
CA GLY A 149 11.47 -5.37 -12.65
C GLY A 149 11.44 -6.55 -13.60
N TRP A 150 11.50 -7.75 -13.05
CA TRP A 150 11.29 -8.98 -13.79
C TRP A 150 10.30 -9.85 -13.03
N ASN A 151 9.37 -10.46 -13.76
CA ASN A 151 8.55 -11.52 -13.21
C ASN A 151 8.40 -12.67 -14.19
N GLN A 152 8.17 -13.86 -13.66
CA GLN A 152 7.88 -15.06 -14.41
C GLN A 152 6.70 -15.77 -13.77
N TYR A 153 5.69 -16.04 -14.57
CA TYR A 153 4.60 -16.96 -14.26
C TYR A 153 4.87 -18.30 -14.95
N LYS A 154 4.63 -19.39 -14.24
CA LYS A 154 4.68 -20.75 -14.79
C LYS A 154 3.48 -21.54 -14.25
N ASP A 155 2.83 -22.25 -15.15
CA ASP A 155 1.73 -23.17 -14.86
C ASP A 155 2.10 -24.53 -15.43
N GLU A 156 2.17 -25.56 -14.58
CA GLU A 156 2.51 -26.93 -14.97
C GLU A 156 1.21 -27.74 -15.14
N GLY A 157 0.81 -28.01 -16.38
CA GLY A 157 -0.42 -28.70 -16.68
C GLY A 157 -0.29 -29.63 -17.89
N LYS A 158 -1.04 -30.74 -17.87
CA LYS A 158 -1.06 -31.71 -18.97
C LYS A 158 -1.78 -31.19 -20.22
N GLU A 159 -2.53 -30.11 -20.08
CA GLU A 159 -3.20 -29.40 -21.18
C GLU A 159 -2.24 -28.65 -22.09
N TYR A 160 -1.01 -28.40 -21.66
CA TYR A 160 0.02 -27.74 -22.46
C TYR A 160 0.84 -28.76 -23.24
N ALA A 161 1.10 -28.46 -24.52
CA ALA A 161 1.85 -29.36 -25.41
C ALA A 161 3.25 -29.72 -24.88
N ASP A 162 3.91 -28.76 -24.22
CA ASP A 162 5.23 -28.92 -23.59
C ASP A 162 5.16 -29.32 -22.12
N GLY A 163 3.96 -29.66 -21.60
CA GLY A 163 3.72 -29.99 -20.19
C GLY A 163 3.74 -28.77 -19.25
N TYR A 164 3.88 -27.56 -19.76
CA TYR A 164 3.81 -26.32 -18.99
C TYR A 164 3.54 -25.10 -19.89
N TYR A 165 2.99 -24.07 -19.27
CA TYR A 165 2.95 -22.70 -19.80
C TYR A 165 3.93 -21.84 -19.01
N ARG A 166 4.65 -20.94 -19.68
CA ARG A 166 5.58 -20.00 -19.04
C ARG A 166 5.55 -18.65 -19.72
N GLU A 167 5.47 -17.62 -18.91
CA GLU A 167 5.47 -16.22 -19.32
C GLU A 167 6.47 -15.41 -18.51
N ASN A 168 7.22 -14.55 -19.19
CA ASN A 168 8.20 -13.65 -18.57
C ASN A 168 7.88 -12.22 -18.96
N HIS A 169 8.00 -11.32 -17.98
CA HIS A 169 7.89 -9.89 -18.18
C HIS A 169 9.11 -9.18 -17.62
N ARG A 170 9.61 -8.19 -18.35
CA ARG A 170 10.68 -7.29 -17.94
C ARG A 170 10.22 -5.86 -18.14
N GLN A 171 10.32 -5.06 -17.07
CA GLN A 171 9.98 -3.65 -17.11
C GLN A 171 11.17 -2.83 -16.62
N ASP A 172 11.59 -1.86 -17.44
CA ASP A 172 12.62 -0.90 -17.09
C ASP A 172 11.99 0.49 -16.97
N GLU A 173 12.30 1.20 -15.87
CA GLU A 173 11.87 2.57 -15.64
C GLU A 173 13.07 3.47 -15.40
N TYR A 174 13.14 4.55 -16.16
CA TYR A 174 14.08 5.65 -15.96
C TYR A 174 13.29 6.88 -15.55
N TYR A 175 13.59 7.43 -14.39
CA TYR A 175 12.92 8.59 -13.82
C TYR A 175 13.92 9.66 -13.48
N ILE A 176 13.61 10.90 -13.87
CA ILE A 176 14.32 12.10 -13.46
C ILE A 176 13.31 13.13 -12.96
N SER A 177 13.69 13.94 -11.99
CA SER A 177 12.87 15.00 -11.43
C SER A 177 13.71 16.17 -10.98
N ALA A 178 13.19 17.38 -11.18
CA ALA A 178 13.74 18.59 -10.60
C ALA A 178 12.60 19.44 -10.02
N THR A 179 12.74 19.86 -8.76
CA THR A 179 11.78 20.73 -8.08
C THR A 179 12.50 21.98 -7.57
N VAL A 180 12.04 23.14 -8.01
CA VAL A 180 12.46 24.43 -7.48
C VAL A 180 11.38 24.93 -6.53
N LEU A 181 11.79 25.35 -5.34
CA LEU A 181 10.91 25.93 -4.33
C LEU A 181 11.35 27.38 -4.09
N TYR A 182 10.37 28.29 -4.10
CA TYR A 182 10.55 29.71 -3.88
C TYR A 182 9.61 30.23 -2.80
N ARG A 183 10.16 30.93 -1.82
CA ARG A 183 9.42 31.57 -0.71
C ARG A 183 9.54 33.09 -0.84
N PRO A 184 8.65 33.75 -1.61
CA PRO A 184 8.64 35.21 -1.73
C PRO A 184 8.31 35.89 -0.41
N LEU A 185 7.44 35.29 0.38
CA LEU A 185 6.98 35.74 1.69
C LEU A 185 7.02 34.58 2.70
N GLU A 186 7.09 34.86 3.99
CA GLU A 186 7.01 33.85 5.02
C GLU A 186 5.75 32.98 4.93
N ALA A 187 4.63 33.63 4.59
CA ALA A 187 3.33 32.98 4.45
C ALA A 187 3.16 32.24 3.12
N LEU A 188 3.96 32.53 2.06
CA LEU A 188 3.74 32.00 0.72
C LEU A 188 4.93 31.15 0.26
N THR A 189 4.64 29.92 -0.12
CA THR A 189 5.60 29.01 -0.75
C THR A 189 5.09 28.64 -2.14
N LEU A 190 5.88 28.84 -3.15
CA LEU A 190 5.64 28.41 -4.52
C LEU A 190 6.61 27.28 -4.87
N SER A 191 6.16 26.29 -5.63
CA SER A 191 7.04 25.25 -6.18
C SER A 191 6.69 24.91 -7.61
N LEU A 192 7.72 24.68 -8.40
CA LEU A 192 7.62 24.16 -9.76
C LEU A 192 8.42 22.86 -9.82
N ALA A 193 7.77 21.78 -10.20
CA ALA A 193 8.39 20.49 -10.40
C ALA A 193 8.23 20.05 -11.86
N GLN A 194 9.29 19.42 -12.38
CA GLN A 194 9.29 18.80 -13.70
C GLN A 194 9.85 17.38 -13.56
N ASP A 195 9.03 16.39 -13.95
CA ASP A 195 9.41 14.99 -13.98
C ASP A 195 9.43 14.46 -15.41
N GLY A 196 10.38 13.57 -15.68
CA GLY A 196 10.45 12.79 -16.91
C GLY A 196 10.55 11.32 -16.58
N VAL A 197 9.70 10.50 -17.20
CA VAL A 197 9.67 9.03 -16.99
C VAL A 197 9.73 8.34 -18.34
N ILE A 198 10.55 7.30 -18.43
CA ILE A 198 10.56 6.37 -19.56
C ILE A 198 10.32 4.98 -19.00
N ASN A 199 9.23 4.34 -19.41
CA ASN A 199 8.91 2.96 -19.08
C ASN A 199 9.02 2.09 -20.33
N LYS A 200 9.65 0.90 -20.19
CA LYS A 200 9.77 -0.08 -21.26
C LYS A 200 9.26 -1.42 -20.79
N LEU A 201 8.48 -2.09 -21.63
CA LEU A 201 8.05 -3.47 -21.39
C LEU A 201 8.62 -4.39 -22.46
N ARG A 202 9.13 -5.53 -22.02
CA ARG A 202 9.43 -6.71 -22.85
C ARG A 202 8.88 -7.94 -22.18
N ASN A 203 8.28 -8.83 -22.95
CA ASN A 203 7.79 -10.10 -22.44
C ASN A 203 7.93 -11.21 -23.47
N SER A 204 7.63 -12.43 -23.07
CA SER A 204 7.70 -13.62 -23.94
C SER A 204 6.46 -13.82 -24.83
N LEU A 205 5.44 -12.97 -24.72
CA LEU A 205 4.22 -13.11 -25.52
C LEU A 205 4.45 -12.68 -26.97
N PRO A 206 4.10 -13.51 -27.97
CA PRO A 206 4.31 -13.20 -29.38
C PRO A 206 3.64 -11.91 -29.83
N GLU A 207 2.49 -11.59 -29.22
CA GLU A 207 1.66 -10.44 -29.59
C GLU A 207 1.99 -9.15 -28.83
N CYS A 208 2.91 -9.19 -27.88
CA CYS A 208 3.28 -7.98 -27.14
C CYS A 208 3.95 -6.97 -28.08
N PRO A 209 3.50 -5.70 -28.08
CA PRO A 209 4.02 -4.68 -28.97
C PRO A 209 5.41 -4.16 -28.55
N PHE A 210 5.94 -4.57 -27.38
CA PHE A 210 7.16 -4.06 -26.74
C PHE A 210 7.12 -2.53 -26.61
N PRO A 211 6.16 -2.01 -25.85
CA PRO A 211 5.93 -0.59 -25.76
C PRO A 211 7.05 0.12 -25.00
N THR A 212 7.33 1.34 -25.44
CA THR A 212 8.09 2.34 -24.68
C THR A 212 7.18 3.54 -24.44
N ARG A 213 6.91 3.86 -23.18
CA ARG A 213 6.08 4.99 -22.76
C ARG A 213 6.97 6.11 -22.26
N TYR A 214 6.76 7.30 -22.79
CA TYR A 214 7.39 8.55 -22.35
C TYR A 214 6.34 9.36 -21.60
N THR A 215 6.65 9.80 -20.39
CA THR A 215 5.74 10.62 -19.59
C THR A 215 6.47 11.87 -19.11
N SER A 216 5.86 13.03 -19.34
CA SER A 216 6.29 14.33 -18.82
C SER A 216 5.24 14.82 -17.84
N ILE A 217 5.66 15.20 -16.62
CA ILE A 217 4.77 15.72 -15.59
C ILE A 217 5.31 17.07 -15.13
N SER A 218 4.54 18.13 -15.33
CA SER A 218 4.82 19.47 -14.83
C SER A 218 3.85 19.82 -13.72
N ALA A 219 4.32 20.18 -12.54
CA ALA A 219 3.48 20.53 -11.41
C ALA A 219 3.83 21.92 -10.87
N PHE A 220 2.83 22.78 -10.80
CA PHE A 220 2.91 24.06 -10.10
C PHE A 220 2.08 24.00 -8.83
N ASN A 221 2.69 24.40 -7.68
CA ASN A 221 1.99 24.45 -6.41
C ASN A 221 2.20 25.81 -5.75
N ALA A 222 1.15 26.31 -5.13
CA ALA A 222 1.16 27.50 -4.30
C ALA A 222 0.58 27.16 -2.93
N ARG A 223 1.34 27.34 -1.87
CA ARG A 223 0.93 27.13 -0.49
C ARG A 223 0.99 28.42 0.29
N TYR A 224 -0.18 28.85 0.77
CA TYR A 224 -0.32 29.97 1.69
C TYR A 224 -0.56 29.44 3.10
N ARG A 225 0.20 29.93 4.08
CA ARG A 225 0.04 29.59 5.50
C ARG A 225 0.22 30.81 6.36
N GLN A 226 -0.85 31.23 7.02
CA GLN A 226 -0.82 32.33 7.95
C GLN A 226 -1.87 32.14 9.06
N GLY A 227 -1.41 32.17 10.33
CA GLY A 227 -2.28 32.02 11.48
C GLY A 227 -3.14 30.75 11.40
N TRP A 228 -4.42 30.92 11.41
CA TRP A 228 -5.45 29.88 11.43
C TRP A 228 -5.71 29.19 10.07
N LEU A 229 -5.15 29.73 8.98
CA LEU A 229 -5.44 29.29 7.61
C LEU A 229 -4.21 28.68 6.95
N THR A 230 -4.38 27.51 6.37
CA THR A 230 -3.45 26.94 5.38
C THR A 230 -4.25 26.60 4.12
N ALA A 231 -3.87 27.17 2.97
CA ALA A 231 -4.44 26.86 1.67
C ALA A 231 -3.33 26.38 0.72
N THR A 232 -3.61 25.34 -0.05
CA THR A 232 -2.69 24.82 -1.09
C THR A 232 -3.47 24.64 -2.38
N ALA A 233 -3.02 25.29 -3.44
CA ALA A 233 -3.51 25.13 -4.79
C ALA A 233 -2.43 24.44 -5.63
N SER A 234 -2.81 23.48 -6.46
CA SER A 234 -1.91 22.73 -7.33
C SER A 234 -2.51 22.57 -8.72
N LEU A 235 -1.66 22.68 -9.74
CA LEU A 235 -2.01 22.36 -11.12
C LEU A 235 -0.94 21.42 -11.66
N VAL A 236 -1.34 20.21 -12.04
CA VAL A 236 -0.47 19.21 -12.63
C VAL A 236 -0.86 19.02 -14.10
N HIS A 237 0.12 19.13 -14.99
CA HIS A 237 -0.02 18.75 -16.39
C HIS A 237 0.77 17.48 -16.64
N THR A 238 0.12 16.46 -17.18
CA THR A 238 0.75 15.21 -17.62
C THR A 238 0.56 15.04 -19.10
N ALA A 239 1.66 14.75 -19.80
CA ALA A 239 1.67 14.36 -21.21
C ALA A 239 2.36 13.00 -21.34
N THR A 240 1.73 12.08 -22.07
CA THR A 240 2.25 10.72 -22.28
C THR A 240 2.14 10.35 -23.74
N SER A 241 3.22 9.75 -24.28
CA SER A 241 3.25 9.14 -25.60
C SER A 241 3.81 7.72 -25.51
N GLU A 242 3.34 6.83 -26.37
CA GLU A 242 3.83 5.47 -26.47
C GLU A 242 4.33 5.15 -27.87
N HIS A 243 5.38 4.34 -27.96
CA HIS A 243 5.90 3.81 -29.20
C HIS A 243 5.99 2.29 -29.10
N ALA A 244 5.56 1.59 -30.13
CA ALA A 244 5.66 0.15 -30.23
C ALA A 244 6.78 -0.28 -31.19
N GLU A 245 7.46 -1.38 -30.90
CA GLU A 245 8.35 -2.03 -31.87
C GLU A 245 7.55 -2.79 -32.94
N LYS A 246 6.34 -3.26 -32.57
CA LYS A 246 5.40 -3.96 -33.44
C LYS A 246 3.95 -3.75 -32.98
N GLY A 247 3.01 -3.79 -33.93
CA GLY A 247 1.59 -3.63 -33.61
C GLY A 247 1.21 -2.21 -33.22
N THR A 248 0.18 -2.06 -32.39
CA THR A 248 -0.40 -0.79 -31.98
C THR A 248 -0.28 -0.57 -30.48
N VAL A 249 -0.20 0.66 -30.08
CA VAL A 249 -0.23 1.17 -28.70
C VAL A 249 -1.35 2.20 -28.56
N PRO A 250 -1.75 2.54 -27.32
CA PRO A 250 -2.70 3.63 -27.07
C PRO A 250 -2.24 4.96 -27.68
N ASP A 251 -3.22 5.81 -27.98
CA ASP A 251 -2.98 7.16 -28.45
C ASP A 251 -2.29 8.03 -27.38
N ASP A 252 -1.66 9.12 -27.84
CA ASP A 252 -1.06 10.12 -26.96
C ASP A 252 -2.12 10.71 -26.03
N PHE A 253 -1.73 10.92 -24.78
CA PHE A 253 -2.63 11.42 -23.74
C PHE A 253 -2.02 12.65 -23.06
N HIS A 254 -2.84 13.67 -22.85
CA HIS A 254 -2.47 14.82 -22.03
C HIS A 254 -3.64 15.27 -21.16
N ARG A 255 -3.34 15.75 -19.95
CA ARG A 255 -4.37 16.23 -19.02
C ARG A 255 -3.81 17.23 -18.03
N PHE A 256 -4.65 18.22 -17.69
CA PHE A 256 -4.49 19.09 -16.53
C PHE A 256 -5.33 18.54 -15.37
N ALA A 257 -4.72 18.47 -14.21
CA ALA A 257 -5.32 17.98 -12.97
C ALA A 257 -5.18 19.06 -11.87
N PRO A 258 -6.19 19.92 -11.68
CA PRO A 258 -6.20 20.90 -10.62
C PRO A 258 -6.54 20.27 -9.26
N SER A 259 -6.01 20.86 -8.18
CA SER A 259 -6.45 20.57 -6.82
C SER A 259 -6.39 21.81 -5.93
N LEU A 260 -7.28 21.84 -4.95
CA LEU A 260 -7.34 22.88 -3.91
C LEU A 260 -7.59 22.20 -2.57
N SER A 261 -6.78 22.50 -1.57
CA SER A 261 -7.03 22.07 -0.20
C SER A 261 -6.95 23.29 0.74
N VAL A 262 -7.88 23.34 1.68
CA VAL A 262 -7.95 24.38 2.69
C VAL A 262 -8.06 23.72 4.05
N SER A 263 -7.20 24.10 4.98
CA SER A 263 -7.24 23.70 6.39
C SER A 263 -7.35 24.94 7.25
N MET A 264 -8.33 24.93 8.14
CA MET A 264 -8.64 26.06 9.02
C MET A 264 -8.60 25.59 10.49
N GLN A 265 -7.96 26.36 11.34
CA GLN A 265 -7.95 26.23 12.80
C GLN A 265 -8.50 27.53 13.39
N PRO A 266 -9.84 27.72 13.45
CA PRO A 266 -10.43 29.00 13.84
C PRO A 266 -10.08 29.44 15.27
N TRP A 267 -9.86 28.48 16.17
CA TRP A 267 -9.52 28.72 17.57
C TRP A 267 -8.08 28.26 17.81
N GLN A 268 -7.19 29.22 18.05
CA GLN A 268 -5.76 28.92 18.20
C GLN A 268 -5.45 28.11 19.47
N ASP A 269 -6.27 28.26 20.51
CA ASP A 269 -6.14 27.54 21.78
C ASP A 269 -6.69 26.11 21.75
N GLU A 270 -7.42 25.75 20.70
CA GLU A 270 -7.99 24.41 20.49
C GLU A 270 -7.40 23.77 19.23
N SER A 271 -6.96 22.54 19.34
CA SER A 271 -6.50 21.76 18.19
C SER A 271 -7.67 21.20 17.39
N LEU A 272 -8.52 22.10 16.89
CA LEU A 272 -9.70 21.80 16.07
C LEU A 272 -9.45 22.32 14.63
N TYR A 273 -9.41 21.37 13.69
CA TYR A 273 -9.14 21.65 12.29
C TYR A 273 -10.33 21.27 11.42
N PHE A 274 -10.72 22.17 10.54
CA PHE A 274 -11.65 21.91 9.44
C PHE A 274 -10.88 21.82 8.13
N ARG A 275 -11.18 20.82 7.32
CA ARG A 275 -10.51 20.58 6.04
C ARG A 275 -11.54 20.50 4.93
N LEU A 276 -11.18 21.13 3.80
CA LEU A 276 -11.91 21.02 2.55
C LEU A 276 -10.92 20.70 1.45
N MET A 277 -11.25 19.77 0.57
CA MET A 277 -10.41 19.41 -0.57
C MET A 277 -11.26 19.14 -1.80
N TYR A 278 -10.82 19.70 -2.91
CA TYR A 278 -11.18 19.29 -4.25
C TYR A 278 -9.94 18.84 -4.99
N LYS A 279 -10.01 17.73 -5.73
CA LYS A 279 -8.92 17.24 -6.56
C LYS A 279 -9.47 16.55 -7.79
N SER A 280 -9.03 16.99 -8.97
CA SER A 280 -9.16 16.22 -10.20
C SER A 280 -7.95 15.31 -10.34
N THR A 281 -8.16 14.05 -10.65
CA THR A 281 -7.10 13.06 -10.83
C THR A 281 -7.40 12.13 -12.00
N PHE A 282 -6.43 11.32 -12.39
CA PHE A 282 -6.61 10.30 -13.42
C PHE A 282 -5.59 9.17 -13.20
N ARG A 283 -5.88 8.02 -13.80
CA ARG A 283 -5.00 6.86 -13.83
C ARG A 283 -4.88 6.36 -15.26
N LEU A 284 -3.67 6.34 -15.80
CA LEU A 284 -3.36 5.65 -17.05
C LEU A 284 -3.33 4.14 -16.80
N PRO A 285 -3.81 3.30 -17.74
CA PRO A 285 -3.61 1.87 -17.66
C PRO A 285 -2.11 1.55 -17.58
N THR A 286 -1.74 0.67 -16.68
CA THR A 286 -0.36 0.16 -16.57
C THR A 286 -0.08 -0.85 -17.67
N PHE A 287 1.19 -1.19 -17.89
CA PHE A 287 1.53 -2.25 -18.83
C PHE A 287 0.94 -3.60 -18.43
N ASN A 288 0.77 -3.85 -17.12
CA ASN A 288 0.10 -5.05 -16.63
C ASN A 288 -1.37 -5.06 -17.03
N ASP A 289 -2.06 -3.91 -16.88
CA ASP A 289 -3.47 -3.77 -17.25
C ASP A 289 -3.70 -3.99 -18.77
N LEU A 290 -2.71 -3.63 -19.59
CA LEU A 290 -2.83 -3.66 -21.05
C LEU A 290 -2.33 -4.97 -21.68
N TYR A 291 -1.21 -5.54 -21.21
CA TYR A 291 -0.42 -6.49 -21.98
C TYR A 291 -0.13 -7.82 -21.29
N TYR A 292 -0.53 -8.04 -20.03
CA TYR A 292 -0.31 -9.32 -19.37
C TYR A 292 -1.29 -10.38 -19.87
N TYR A 293 -0.83 -11.61 -19.96
CA TYR A 293 -1.62 -12.73 -20.49
C TYR A 293 -2.88 -12.97 -19.66
N ARG A 294 -3.99 -13.25 -20.33
CA ARG A 294 -5.32 -13.47 -19.73
C ARG A 294 -5.88 -12.32 -18.92
N LEU A 295 -5.05 -11.50 -18.29
CA LEU A 295 -5.45 -10.35 -17.46
C LEU A 295 -5.64 -9.09 -18.30
N GLY A 296 -4.69 -8.78 -19.20
CA GLY A 296 -4.58 -7.51 -19.89
C GLY A 296 -5.71 -7.25 -20.91
N ASN A 297 -6.03 -5.97 -21.04
CA ASN A 297 -7.00 -5.47 -22.01
C ASN A 297 -6.45 -4.19 -22.68
N ARG A 298 -6.12 -4.29 -23.96
CA ARG A 298 -5.54 -3.18 -24.74
C ARG A 298 -6.50 -2.02 -25.02
N ASN A 299 -7.81 -2.24 -24.81
CA ASN A 299 -8.86 -1.26 -25.07
C ASN A 299 -9.20 -0.41 -23.84
N LEU A 300 -8.40 -0.50 -22.78
CA LEU A 300 -8.64 0.28 -21.57
C LEU A 300 -8.42 1.77 -21.82
N ARG A 301 -9.38 2.56 -21.36
CA ARG A 301 -9.32 4.01 -21.34
C ARG A 301 -8.76 4.50 -20.01
N PRO A 302 -8.11 5.68 -19.97
CA PRO A 302 -7.67 6.29 -18.73
C PRO A 302 -8.85 6.57 -17.79
N GLU A 303 -8.75 6.08 -16.56
CA GLU A 303 -9.69 6.40 -15.47
C GLU A 303 -9.53 7.87 -15.08
N LYS A 304 -10.65 8.56 -14.82
CA LYS A 304 -10.68 9.95 -14.37
C LYS A 304 -11.57 10.06 -13.13
N ALA A 305 -11.15 10.87 -12.16
CA ALA A 305 -11.94 11.10 -10.96
C ALA A 305 -11.90 12.58 -10.54
N ASP A 306 -13.06 13.08 -10.11
CA ASP A 306 -13.20 14.32 -9.38
C ASP A 306 -13.58 13.98 -7.93
N GLU A 307 -12.72 14.38 -7.01
CA GLU A 307 -12.75 13.99 -5.60
C GLU A 307 -13.06 15.23 -4.74
N TYR A 308 -14.05 15.10 -3.86
CA TYR A 308 -14.47 16.12 -2.90
C TYR A 308 -14.39 15.56 -1.51
N ASN A 309 -13.69 16.25 -0.62
CA ASN A 309 -13.53 15.82 0.77
C ASN A 309 -13.83 16.98 1.72
N VAL A 310 -14.51 16.65 2.81
CA VAL A 310 -14.70 17.52 3.96
C VAL A 310 -14.31 16.77 5.23
N GLY A 311 -13.50 17.39 6.08
CA GLY A 311 -13.02 16.71 7.28
C GLY A 311 -12.94 17.64 8.48
N ILE A 312 -13.06 17.02 9.65
CA ILE A 312 -12.85 17.66 10.94
C ILE A 312 -11.89 16.80 11.76
N THR A 313 -10.92 17.43 12.39
CA THR A 313 -10.04 16.77 13.37
C THR A 313 -10.02 17.60 14.63
N TRP A 314 -10.28 16.94 15.74
CA TRP A 314 -10.09 17.49 17.06
C TRP A 314 -9.10 16.65 17.84
N SER A 315 -8.15 17.30 18.52
CA SER A 315 -7.22 16.61 19.41
C SER A 315 -6.94 17.44 20.65
N LYS A 316 -6.76 16.77 21.77
CA LYS A 316 -6.44 17.43 23.04
C LYS A 316 -5.54 16.55 23.90
N SER A 317 -4.62 17.21 24.60
CA SER A 317 -3.74 16.57 25.59
C SER A 317 -4.03 17.13 27.00
N GLY A 318 -3.72 16.34 28.02
CA GLY A 318 -3.80 16.78 29.42
C GLY A 318 -5.23 16.97 29.93
N LEU A 319 -6.19 16.17 29.47
CA LEU A 319 -7.52 16.08 30.07
C LEU A 319 -7.43 15.19 31.34
N SER A 320 -8.38 15.36 32.27
CA SER A 320 -8.40 14.60 33.53
C SER A 320 -8.40 13.08 33.35
N VAL A 321 -9.00 12.58 32.25
CA VAL A 321 -9.12 11.15 31.93
C VAL A 321 -8.15 10.72 30.84
N PHE A 322 -7.77 11.63 29.95
CA PHE A 322 -6.94 11.32 28.77
C PHE A 322 -5.66 12.13 28.80
N ASP A 323 -4.50 11.45 28.76
CA ASP A 323 -3.23 12.09 28.43
C ASP A 323 -3.27 12.71 27.02
N TYR A 324 -3.93 11.97 26.11
CA TYR A 324 -4.13 12.39 24.74
C TYR A 324 -5.42 11.78 24.18
N ILE A 325 -6.16 12.55 23.39
CA ILE A 325 -7.28 12.08 22.58
C ILE A 325 -7.27 12.80 21.23
N SER A 326 -7.55 12.06 20.15
CA SER A 326 -7.74 12.61 18.81
C SER A 326 -8.90 11.91 18.13
N VAL A 327 -9.80 12.70 17.55
CA VAL A 327 -10.94 12.23 16.75
C VAL A 327 -10.86 12.90 15.39
N THR A 328 -10.94 12.10 14.33
CA THR A 328 -11.04 12.59 12.96
C THR A 328 -12.27 12.01 12.30
N LEU A 329 -13.02 12.87 11.61
CA LEU A 329 -14.15 12.49 10.77
C LEU A 329 -13.97 13.12 9.40
N ASP A 330 -13.95 12.29 8.36
CA ASP A 330 -13.82 12.70 6.97
C ASP A 330 -14.98 12.15 6.14
N GLY A 331 -15.69 13.02 5.44
CA GLY A 331 -16.69 12.66 4.44
C GLY A 331 -16.12 12.90 3.04
N TYR A 332 -16.43 12.02 2.11
CA TYR A 332 -15.98 12.16 0.72
C TYR A 332 -17.06 11.80 -0.29
N TYR A 333 -16.89 12.37 -1.47
CA TYR A 333 -17.67 12.05 -2.67
C TYR A 333 -16.73 12.08 -3.88
N ASN A 334 -16.73 10.99 -4.65
CA ASN A 334 -15.89 10.85 -5.85
C ASN A 334 -16.78 10.50 -7.05
N ASP A 335 -16.70 11.30 -8.10
CA ASP A 335 -17.28 11.00 -9.41
C ASP A 335 -16.19 10.45 -10.32
N VAL A 336 -16.29 9.16 -10.66
CA VAL A 336 -15.26 8.42 -11.40
C VAL A 336 -15.82 8.00 -12.76
N THR A 337 -15.07 8.30 -13.83
CA THR A 337 -15.39 7.85 -15.19
C THR A 337 -14.30 6.91 -15.69
N ASP A 338 -14.70 5.92 -16.48
CA ASP A 338 -13.84 4.88 -17.04
C ASP A 338 -12.99 4.15 -15.96
N LYS A 339 -13.59 3.86 -14.79
CA LYS A 339 -12.91 3.19 -13.69
C LYS A 339 -12.29 1.88 -14.11
N ILE A 340 -10.97 1.73 -13.95
CA ILE A 340 -10.25 0.51 -14.27
C ILE A 340 -10.37 -0.47 -13.11
N VAL A 341 -10.92 -1.65 -13.36
CA VAL A 341 -11.09 -2.71 -12.37
C VAL A 341 -10.62 -4.05 -12.92
N ALA A 342 -10.12 -4.89 -12.03
CA ALA A 342 -9.92 -6.32 -12.28
C ALA A 342 -11.13 -7.07 -11.73
N PHE A 343 -11.73 -7.94 -12.52
CA PHE A 343 -12.81 -8.80 -12.05
C PHE A 343 -12.55 -10.25 -12.42
N PRO A 344 -12.93 -11.20 -11.55
CA PRO A 344 -12.77 -12.61 -11.84
C PRO A 344 -13.79 -13.04 -12.90
N THR A 345 -13.31 -13.83 -13.86
CA THR A 345 -14.15 -14.62 -14.76
C THR A 345 -14.05 -16.08 -14.35
N THR A 346 -14.76 -16.98 -15.04
CA THR A 346 -14.73 -18.43 -14.78
C THR A 346 -13.30 -19.01 -14.82
N TYR A 347 -12.41 -18.45 -15.63
CA TYR A 347 -11.08 -19.01 -15.90
C TYR A 347 -9.93 -18.09 -15.59
N ALA A 348 -10.16 -16.78 -15.48
CA ALA A 348 -9.09 -15.81 -15.28
C ALA A 348 -9.63 -14.46 -14.77
N TRP A 349 -8.77 -13.65 -14.22
CA TRP A 349 -9.04 -12.24 -13.98
C TRP A 349 -8.92 -11.46 -15.29
N LYS A 350 -9.78 -10.47 -15.49
CA LYS A 350 -9.71 -9.56 -16.63
C LYS A 350 -9.85 -8.11 -16.21
N MET A 351 -9.10 -7.25 -16.90
CA MET A 351 -9.20 -5.80 -16.73
C MET A 351 -10.31 -5.23 -17.61
N ALA A 352 -11.13 -4.35 -17.05
CA ALA A 352 -12.17 -3.62 -17.78
C ALA A 352 -12.35 -2.21 -17.22
N ASN A 353 -13.02 -1.35 -17.98
CA ASN A 353 -13.52 -0.07 -17.51
C ASN A 353 -15.00 -0.18 -17.12
N TYR A 354 -15.37 0.30 -15.94
CA TYR A 354 -16.71 0.76 -15.65
C TYR A 354 -16.88 2.18 -16.21
N GLY A 355 -17.97 2.47 -16.93
CA GLY A 355 -18.15 3.76 -17.58
C GLY A 355 -18.29 4.90 -16.59
N LYS A 356 -19.12 4.72 -15.56
CA LYS A 356 -19.34 5.70 -14.49
C LYS A 356 -19.53 5.05 -13.14
N VAL A 357 -18.85 5.57 -12.12
CA VAL A 357 -18.94 5.11 -10.74
C VAL A 357 -19.04 6.32 -9.80
N HIS A 358 -20.00 6.30 -8.88
CA HIS A 358 -20.03 7.22 -7.75
C HIS A 358 -19.57 6.48 -6.48
N ALA A 359 -18.62 7.05 -5.78
CA ALA A 359 -18.20 6.56 -4.48
C ALA A 359 -18.36 7.65 -3.43
N ALA A 360 -19.18 7.38 -2.41
CA ALA A 360 -19.38 8.28 -1.27
C ALA A 360 -19.13 7.51 0.03
N GLY A 361 -18.58 8.17 1.02
CA GLY A 361 -18.31 7.53 2.28
C GLY A 361 -17.99 8.48 3.42
N VAL A 362 -17.88 7.87 4.59
CA VAL A 362 -17.45 8.54 5.83
C VAL A 362 -16.43 7.67 6.52
N ASP A 363 -15.28 8.27 6.83
CA ASP A 363 -14.22 7.67 7.61
C ASP A 363 -14.16 8.33 8.98
N ALA A 364 -14.17 7.53 10.05
CA ALA A 364 -13.99 7.98 11.42
C ALA A 364 -12.77 7.32 12.03
N THR A 365 -11.90 8.08 12.68
CA THR A 365 -10.76 7.56 13.43
C THR A 365 -10.71 8.10 14.84
N LEU A 366 -10.32 7.26 15.78
CA LEU A 366 -10.10 7.59 17.18
C LEU A 366 -8.71 7.13 17.59
N ALA A 367 -7.97 7.96 18.31
CA ALA A 367 -6.77 7.59 19.04
C ALA A 367 -6.84 8.18 20.45
N ALA A 368 -6.56 7.39 21.47
CA ALA A 368 -6.60 7.86 22.85
C ALA A 368 -5.54 7.16 23.70
N THR A 369 -4.98 7.90 24.66
CA THR A 369 -4.12 7.37 25.71
C THR A 369 -4.70 7.74 27.06
N VAL A 370 -4.97 6.73 27.89
CA VAL A 370 -5.54 6.86 29.23
C VAL A 370 -4.51 6.40 30.26
N PRO A 371 -4.05 7.25 31.18
CA PRO A 371 -3.24 6.81 32.31
C PRO A 371 -4.16 6.10 33.33
N LEU A 372 -4.04 4.79 33.42
CA LEU A 372 -4.79 4.01 34.43
C LEU A 372 -4.19 4.15 35.82
N THR A 373 -2.86 4.19 35.87
CA THR A 373 -2.05 4.51 37.06
C THR A 373 -0.78 5.22 36.60
N GLU A 374 0.07 5.64 37.54
CA GLU A 374 1.38 6.24 37.22
C GLU A 374 2.30 5.34 36.36
N LYS A 375 2.07 4.03 36.38
CA LYS A 375 2.89 3.01 35.69
C LYS A 375 2.16 2.22 34.62
N ILE A 376 0.83 2.38 34.51
CA ILE A 376 0.00 1.59 33.58
C ILE A 376 -0.76 2.57 32.69
N ARG A 377 -0.62 2.40 31.37
CA ARG A 377 -1.31 3.19 30.37
C ARG A 377 -2.13 2.29 29.45
N LEU A 378 -3.30 2.76 29.08
CA LEU A 378 -4.14 2.15 28.04
C LEU A 378 -4.04 3.04 26.78
N ILE A 379 -3.52 2.47 25.72
CA ILE A 379 -3.46 3.10 24.39
C ILE A 379 -4.52 2.46 23.52
N MET A 380 -5.40 3.26 22.97
CA MET A 380 -6.51 2.81 22.12
C MET A 380 -6.43 3.49 20.77
N SER A 381 -6.74 2.75 19.71
CA SER A 381 -7.00 3.32 18.40
C SER A 381 -8.10 2.52 17.69
N GLY A 382 -8.84 3.21 16.82
CA GLY A 382 -9.88 2.60 16.03
C GLY A 382 -10.16 3.39 14.78
N GLY A 383 -10.62 2.70 13.75
CA GLY A 383 -11.08 3.26 12.50
C GLY A 383 -12.36 2.57 12.05
N TYR A 384 -13.27 3.34 11.49
CA TYR A 384 -14.49 2.85 10.89
C TYR A 384 -14.73 3.56 9.56
N THR A 385 -15.08 2.80 8.53
CA THR A 385 -15.43 3.29 7.21
C THR A 385 -16.83 2.81 6.83
N TRP A 386 -17.68 3.75 6.47
CA TRP A 386 -18.86 3.48 5.68
C TRP A 386 -18.63 3.97 4.27
N GLN A 387 -18.79 3.08 3.27
CA GLN A 387 -18.52 3.38 1.86
C GLN A 387 -19.59 2.80 0.95
N LYS A 388 -20.16 3.64 0.10
CA LYS A 388 -21.06 3.25 -0.98
C LYS A 388 -20.42 3.60 -2.32
N ALA A 389 -19.99 2.58 -3.09
CA ALA A 389 -19.42 2.73 -4.42
C ALA A 389 -20.30 1.98 -5.42
N ILE A 390 -21.03 2.71 -6.27
CA ILE A 390 -22.08 2.18 -7.14
C ILE A 390 -21.76 2.35 -8.61
N ASP A 391 -22.17 1.36 -9.40
CA ASP A 391 -22.09 1.38 -10.87
C ASP A 391 -23.26 2.21 -11.44
N LEU A 392 -22.92 3.22 -12.24
CA LEU A 392 -23.86 4.07 -12.95
C LEU A 392 -23.63 4.06 -14.47
N THR A 393 -22.94 3.05 -14.97
CA THR A 393 -22.48 2.95 -16.36
C THR A 393 -23.65 2.89 -17.35
N ASP A 394 -24.66 2.05 -17.07
CA ASP A 394 -25.79 1.80 -17.95
C ASP A 394 -27.07 1.68 -17.13
N SER A 395 -28.02 2.62 -17.33
CA SER A 395 -29.29 2.65 -16.59
C SER A 395 -30.19 1.43 -16.84
N ASP A 396 -30.01 0.75 -17.96
CA ASP A 396 -30.81 -0.41 -18.36
C ASP A 396 -30.17 -1.75 -17.92
N ALA A 397 -28.94 -1.70 -17.42
CA ALA A 397 -28.23 -2.87 -16.91
C ALA A 397 -28.80 -3.34 -15.57
N LYS A 398 -28.84 -4.66 -15.35
CA LYS A 398 -29.35 -5.27 -14.11
C LYS A 398 -28.57 -4.87 -12.85
N ASN A 399 -27.32 -4.48 -13.01
CA ASN A 399 -26.41 -4.04 -11.92
C ASN A 399 -26.38 -2.51 -11.77
N TYR A 400 -27.31 -1.78 -12.39
CA TYR A 400 -27.39 -0.31 -12.21
C TYR A 400 -27.68 0.07 -10.77
N LYS A 401 -26.80 0.92 -10.19
CA LYS A 401 -26.78 1.33 -8.76
C LYS A 401 -26.40 0.22 -7.78
N ASP A 402 -25.92 -0.92 -8.24
CA ASP A 402 -25.34 -1.93 -7.37
C ASP A 402 -23.96 -1.53 -6.88
N GLN A 403 -23.61 -2.00 -5.68
CA GLN A 403 -22.28 -1.83 -5.09
C GLN A 403 -21.24 -2.57 -5.93
N LEU A 404 -20.08 -1.94 -6.15
CA LEU A 404 -18.99 -2.57 -6.90
C LEU A 404 -18.53 -3.87 -6.22
N PRO A 405 -18.08 -4.87 -7.02
CA PRO A 405 -17.51 -6.10 -6.47
C PRO A 405 -16.41 -5.83 -5.46
N TYR A 406 -16.34 -6.69 -4.43
CA TYR A 406 -15.34 -6.65 -3.36
C TYR A 406 -15.27 -5.35 -2.57
N THR A 407 -16.30 -4.50 -2.64
CA THR A 407 -16.37 -3.24 -1.91
C THR A 407 -17.40 -3.36 -0.79
N PRO A 408 -16.99 -3.55 0.49
CA PRO A 408 -17.92 -3.65 1.60
C PRO A 408 -18.54 -2.27 1.92
N LEU A 409 -19.81 -2.25 2.37
CA LEU A 409 -20.43 -1.02 2.89
C LEU A 409 -19.83 -0.57 4.22
N HIS A 410 -19.41 -1.53 5.05
CA HIS A 410 -18.89 -1.28 6.39
C HIS A 410 -17.58 -2.03 6.57
N SER A 411 -16.57 -1.35 7.09
CA SER A 411 -15.33 -1.95 7.55
C SER A 411 -14.79 -1.17 8.75
N GLY A 412 -13.98 -1.83 9.56
CA GLY A 412 -13.40 -1.14 10.70
C GLY A 412 -12.30 -1.97 11.37
N ASN A 413 -11.56 -1.28 12.21
CA ASN A 413 -10.56 -1.89 13.06
C ASN A 413 -10.56 -1.22 14.43
N ALA A 414 -10.11 -1.95 15.44
CA ALA A 414 -9.89 -1.43 16.77
C ALA A 414 -8.65 -2.07 17.37
N SER A 415 -7.90 -1.34 18.15
CA SER A 415 -6.81 -1.86 18.95
C SER A 415 -6.77 -1.24 20.33
N ALA A 416 -6.35 -2.03 21.31
CA ALA A 416 -6.13 -1.61 22.67
C ALA A 416 -4.82 -2.23 23.18
N ILE A 417 -3.93 -1.44 23.73
CA ILE A 417 -2.66 -1.90 24.32
C ILE A 417 -2.61 -1.42 25.76
N VAL A 418 -2.51 -2.35 26.69
CA VAL A 418 -2.21 -2.05 28.08
C VAL A 418 -0.69 -2.14 28.27
N GLU A 419 -0.06 -1.00 28.42
CA GLU A 419 1.37 -0.92 28.75
C GLU A 419 1.58 -1.01 30.25
N THR A 420 2.43 -1.94 30.68
CA THR A 420 2.82 -2.10 32.07
C THR A 420 4.35 -2.24 32.19
N PRO A 421 4.95 -2.06 33.38
CA PRO A 421 6.38 -2.27 33.57
C PRO A 421 6.83 -3.73 33.32
N TRP A 422 5.91 -4.70 33.36
CA TRP A 422 6.23 -6.13 33.30
C TRP A 422 5.96 -6.75 31.94
N VAL A 423 4.83 -6.40 31.32
CA VAL A 423 4.40 -6.94 30.03
C VAL A 423 3.39 -6.00 29.40
N ASN A 424 3.50 -5.80 28.10
CA ASN A 424 2.46 -5.11 27.32
C ASN A 424 1.50 -6.15 26.76
N VAL A 425 0.22 -5.92 26.98
CA VAL A 425 -0.86 -6.76 26.45
C VAL A 425 -1.58 -5.98 25.38
N GLY A 426 -1.57 -6.50 24.15
CA GLY A 426 -2.27 -5.91 23.02
C GLY A 426 -3.43 -6.78 22.56
N TYR A 427 -4.50 -6.13 22.20
CA TYR A 427 -5.64 -6.74 21.51
C TYR A 427 -5.98 -5.89 20.30
N SER A 428 -6.27 -6.54 19.17
CA SER A 428 -6.77 -5.87 17.98
C SER A 428 -7.85 -6.69 17.30
N ALA A 429 -8.76 -6.00 16.63
CA ALA A 429 -9.82 -6.60 15.84
C ALA A 429 -9.93 -5.88 14.48
N VAL A 430 -10.19 -6.65 13.43
CA VAL A 430 -10.46 -6.15 12.08
C VAL A 430 -11.77 -6.76 11.61
N GLY A 431 -12.73 -5.89 11.27
CA GLY A 431 -14.05 -6.31 10.77
C GLY A 431 -14.30 -5.80 9.36
N VAL A 432 -14.82 -6.67 8.51
CA VAL A 432 -15.25 -6.34 7.15
C VAL A 432 -16.66 -6.88 6.96
N GLY A 433 -17.58 -6.00 6.58
CA GLY A 433 -18.96 -6.36 6.32
C GLY A 433 -19.12 -7.22 5.07
N LYS A 434 -20.34 -7.68 4.85
CA LYS A 434 -20.71 -8.42 3.65
C LYS A 434 -20.44 -7.59 2.39
N ARG A 435 -20.13 -8.29 1.30
CA ARG A 435 -19.83 -7.72 -0.02
C ARG A 435 -20.18 -8.70 -1.11
N TYR A 436 -20.11 -8.27 -2.36
CA TYR A 436 -20.44 -9.12 -3.50
C TYR A 436 -19.20 -9.40 -4.34
N TYR A 437 -19.08 -10.61 -4.90
CA TYR A 437 -17.93 -10.95 -5.75
C TYR A 437 -18.19 -10.71 -7.24
N LEU A 438 -19.45 -10.52 -7.64
CA LEU A 438 -19.86 -10.15 -8.99
C LEU A 438 -20.62 -8.82 -8.98
N SER A 439 -20.86 -8.25 -10.17
CA SER A 439 -21.46 -6.93 -10.33
C SER A 439 -22.90 -6.82 -9.86
N GLN A 440 -23.67 -7.92 -9.86
CA GLN A 440 -25.05 -7.94 -9.36
C GLN A 440 -25.08 -8.23 -7.85
N ASN A 441 -25.78 -7.38 -7.09
CA ASN A 441 -25.90 -7.51 -5.65
C ASN A 441 -27.07 -8.44 -5.25
N ILE A 442 -26.98 -9.69 -5.69
CA ILE A 442 -27.94 -10.74 -5.35
C ILE A 442 -27.34 -11.68 -4.28
N PRO A 443 -28.18 -12.43 -3.52
CA PRO A 443 -27.69 -13.30 -2.46
C PRO A 443 -26.66 -14.35 -2.90
N GLU A 444 -26.77 -14.85 -4.13
CA GLU A 444 -25.86 -15.86 -4.69
C GLU A 444 -24.45 -15.31 -4.91
N ASN A 445 -24.32 -14.00 -5.04
CA ASN A 445 -23.04 -13.31 -5.23
C ASN A 445 -22.47 -12.77 -3.92
N GLU A 446 -23.12 -12.99 -2.78
CA GLU A 446 -22.68 -12.47 -1.50
C GLU A 446 -21.44 -13.24 -0.97
N ILE A 447 -20.53 -12.50 -0.38
CA ILE A 447 -19.44 -12.98 0.46
C ILE A 447 -19.74 -12.48 1.88
N GLU A 448 -19.83 -13.42 2.81
CA GLU A 448 -20.06 -13.13 4.22
C GLU A 448 -19.02 -12.14 4.79
N GLY A 449 -19.46 -11.33 5.75
CA GLY A 449 -18.54 -10.52 6.54
C GLY A 449 -17.72 -11.37 7.50
N TYR A 450 -16.64 -10.79 8.04
CA TYR A 450 -15.82 -11.46 9.06
C TYR A 450 -15.30 -10.47 10.10
N LEU A 451 -14.91 -11.02 11.25
CA LEU A 451 -14.31 -10.29 12.36
C LEU A 451 -13.11 -11.07 12.91
N GLU A 452 -11.90 -10.69 12.50
CA GLU A 452 -10.66 -11.31 12.97
C GLU A 452 -10.14 -10.62 14.23
N HIS A 453 -9.77 -11.42 15.24
CA HIS A 453 -9.23 -10.97 16.51
C HIS A 453 -7.78 -11.41 16.65
N THR A 454 -6.91 -10.53 17.12
CA THR A 454 -5.51 -10.84 17.42
C THR A 454 -5.18 -10.40 18.85
N MET A 455 -4.48 -11.24 19.57
CA MET A 455 -3.94 -10.95 20.89
C MET A 455 -2.40 -11.00 20.85
N SER A 456 -1.75 -10.06 21.55
CA SER A 456 -0.29 -10.00 21.64
C SER A 456 0.20 -9.75 23.05
N LEU A 457 1.35 -10.32 23.36
CA LEU A 457 2.11 -10.08 24.58
C LEU A 457 3.52 -9.64 24.19
N SER A 458 4.05 -8.61 24.81
CA SER A 458 5.43 -8.19 24.54
C SER A 458 6.13 -7.61 25.79
N HIS A 459 7.44 -7.85 25.87
CA HIS A 459 8.27 -7.27 26.91
C HIS A 459 9.68 -6.96 26.35
N GLU A 460 10.22 -5.80 26.74
CA GLU A 460 11.57 -5.39 26.38
C GLU A 460 12.51 -5.57 27.58
N PHE A 461 13.50 -6.42 27.44
CA PHE A 461 14.54 -6.68 28.43
C PHE A 461 15.75 -5.77 28.18
N ALA A 462 16.22 -5.08 29.21
CA ALA A 462 17.47 -4.35 29.15
C ALA A 462 18.62 -5.32 29.48
N LEU A 463 19.58 -5.51 28.59
CA LEU A 463 20.70 -6.43 28.67
C LEU A 463 22.02 -5.64 28.59
N GLY A 464 22.35 -4.89 29.66
CA GLY A 464 23.49 -3.97 29.63
C GLY A 464 23.31 -2.84 28.63
N GLY A 465 24.20 -2.75 27.61
CA GLY A 465 24.10 -1.76 26.52
C GLY A 465 23.10 -2.15 25.40
N CYS A 466 22.46 -3.31 25.50
CA CYS A 466 21.56 -3.87 24.47
C CYS A 466 20.13 -3.97 24.97
N ARG A 467 19.17 -4.12 24.06
CA ARG A 467 17.76 -4.38 24.39
C ARG A 467 17.27 -5.58 23.59
N LEU A 468 16.52 -6.45 24.26
CA LEU A 468 15.84 -7.59 23.63
C LEU A 468 14.33 -7.44 23.81
N LEU A 469 13.62 -7.16 22.72
CA LEU A 469 12.16 -7.18 22.68
C LEU A 469 11.70 -8.58 22.27
N LEU A 470 10.93 -9.24 23.15
CA LEU A 470 10.21 -10.47 22.81
C LEU A 470 8.72 -10.17 22.65
N GLN A 471 8.12 -10.73 21.61
CA GLN A 471 6.69 -10.58 21.33
C GLN A 471 6.09 -11.95 20.91
N ALA A 472 4.96 -12.29 21.51
CA ALA A 472 4.15 -13.45 21.13
C ALA A 472 2.77 -12.96 20.69
N GLU A 473 2.23 -13.57 19.63
CA GLU A 473 0.96 -13.18 19.04
C GLU A 473 0.14 -14.44 18.71
N ILE A 474 -1.19 -14.35 18.96
CA ILE A 474 -2.17 -15.30 18.45
C ILE A 474 -3.06 -14.51 17.49
N ILE A 475 -3.04 -14.88 16.24
CA ILE A 475 -3.76 -14.26 15.13
C ILE A 475 -5.00 -15.09 14.85
N ASN A 476 -6.11 -14.46 14.52
CA ASN A 476 -7.41 -15.09 14.36
C ASN A 476 -7.77 -15.96 15.60
N LEU A 477 -7.87 -15.30 16.75
CA LEU A 477 -8.06 -15.93 18.06
C LEU A 477 -9.32 -16.82 18.13
N THR A 478 -10.37 -16.43 17.43
CA THR A 478 -11.66 -17.14 17.37
C THR A 478 -11.67 -18.28 16.36
N ASP A 479 -10.61 -18.43 15.55
CA ASP A 479 -10.51 -19.42 14.48
C ASP A 479 -11.61 -19.27 13.41
N GLU A 480 -11.92 -18.02 13.08
CA GLU A 480 -12.96 -17.72 12.10
C GLU A 480 -12.51 -18.12 10.69
N GLN A 481 -13.39 -18.86 10.00
CA GLN A 481 -13.17 -19.26 8.61
C GLN A 481 -13.81 -18.25 7.67
N TYR A 482 -13.03 -17.60 6.83
CA TYR A 482 -13.52 -16.56 5.94
C TYR A 482 -12.73 -16.50 4.63
N ASP A 483 -13.35 -15.91 3.62
CA ASP A 483 -12.74 -15.61 2.34
C ASP A 483 -12.59 -14.08 2.17
N VAL A 484 -11.43 -13.59 1.82
CA VAL A 484 -11.27 -12.20 1.32
C VAL A 484 -11.70 -12.11 -0.13
N ILE A 485 -11.26 -13.07 -0.93
CA ILE A 485 -11.69 -13.29 -2.32
C ILE A 485 -12.45 -14.61 -2.34
N LYS A 486 -13.60 -14.64 -2.98
CA LYS A 486 -14.45 -15.85 -3.07
C LYS A 486 -13.65 -17.05 -3.53
N TYR A 487 -13.77 -18.17 -2.82
CA TYR A 487 -13.02 -19.41 -3.03
C TYR A 487 -11.52 -19.36 -2.68
N TYR A 488 -11.08 -18.34 -1.97
CA TYR A 488 -9.73 -18.24 -1.44
C TYR A 488 -9.78 -18.17 0.09
N PRO A 489 -9.89 -19.35 0.77
CA PRO A 489 -9.98 -19.38 2.21
C PRO A 489 -8.72 -18.79 2.85
N MET A 490 -8.93 -18.03 3.91
CA MET A 490 -7.86 -17.44 4.71
C MET A 490 -7.41 -18.39 5.82
N PRO A 491 -6.18 -18.23 6.37
CA PRO A 491 -5.71 -19.04 7.49
C PRO A 491 -6.61 -18.89 8.71
N GLY A 492 -6.94 -19.99 9.38
CA GLY A 492 -7.52 -20.01 10.70
C GLY A 492 -6.55 -19.51 11.78
N ARG A 493 -6.78 -19.92 13.03
CA ARG A 493 -5.93 -19.53 14.16
C ARG A 493 -4.46 -19.87 13.93
N SER A 494 -3.61 -18.88 14.16
CA SER A 494 -2.18 -19.02 13.98
C SER A 494 -1.41 -18.28 15.07
N TRP A 495 -0.13 -18.61 15.26
CA TRP A 495 0.73 -17.96 16.23
C TRP A 495 2.00 -17.41 15.57
N ARG A 496 2.59 -16.42 16.22
CA ARG A 496 3.82 -15.80 15.79
C ARG A 496 4.67 -15.37 16.99
N LEU A 497 5.94 -15.71 16.98
CA LEU A 497 6.94 -15.28 17.95
C LEU A 497 7.96 -14.38 17.25
N THR A 498 8.30 -13.26 17.88
CA THR A 498 9.28 -12.30 17.37
C THR A 498 10.29 -11.95 18.46
N GLY A 499 11.56 -12.15 18.18
CA GLY A 499 12.67 -11.65 18.97
C GLY A 499 13.35 -10.51 18.21
N THR A 500 13.52 -9.35 18.85
CA THR A 500 14.22 -8.19 18.27
C THR A 500 15.34 -7.76 19.23
N PHE A 501 16.55 -7.90 18.77
CA PHE A 501 17.75 -7.47 19.47
C PHE A 501 18.20 -6.11 18.93
N LYS A 502 18.43 -5.14 19.80
CA LYS A 502 18.87 -3.78 19.48
C LYS A 502 20.13 -3.45 20.25
N PHE A 503 21.16 -2.99 19.53
CA PHE A 503 22.47 -2.60 20.05
C PHE A 503 22.83 -1.17 19.68
#